data_d602c71b50df6913a847c1004e7116bf
#
_entry.id   d602c71b50df6913a847c1004e7116bf
#
_cell.length_a   1.000
_cell.length_b   1.000
_cell.length_c   1.000
_cell.angle_alpha   90.00
_cell.angle_beta   90.00
_cell.angle_gamma   90.00
#
_symmetry.space_group_name_H-M   'P 1'
#
loop_
_entity.id
_entity.type
_entity.pdbx_description
1 polymer ?
#
loop_
_entity_poly.entity_id
_entity_poly.type
_entity_poly.pdbx_seq_one_letter_code
_entity_poly.pdbx_strand_id
1 'polypeptide(L)'
;MAKTKSIEQLIREKTDRLESIPDAMLSKLERLQKEIFPVVVDLISTLQRDSDGFILFKKTNLAISENIRSQLRSALLNSEYVEIVADFADEFDVQASVTDEYLKKAFPEFVAGGIASDIVKNSKKTAIEIFINGITDEAFADAISKQITLAVNNNASFQETFKTIRQLVVGDDQVDGKIQQYAQQVAHDQFALADRAYTSQVSEQLEAKWFFYSGSEIKTTRPFCGERHNKYYFYKEIEAWGNGQKTQGLSLPQKNGDWSGKIEGTNEKTIFTNAGGWNCRHPIIPVSIFVVPKEVIQRNIKEGYFKPSEFEIKELGL
;
A
#
# COMPACT_ATOMS: atom_id res chain seq x y z
N MET A 1 -27.27 -20.82 7.50
CA MET A 1 -27.34 -19.61 6.67
C MET A 1 -26.39 -18.59 7.23
N ALA A 2 -25.41 -18.12 6.48
CA ALA A 2 -24.53 -17.03 6.90
C ALA A 2 -25.38 -15.76 7.11
N LYS A 3 -25.20 -15.08 8.27
CA LYS A 3 -25.85 -13.79 8.51
C LYS A 3 -25.39 -12.78 7.47
N THR A 4 -26.33 -12.14 6.80
CA THR A 4 -26.02 -11.07 5.85
C THR A 4 -25.42 -9.89 6.61
N LYS A 5 -24.18 -9.47 6.26
CA LYS A 5 -23.47 -8.35 6.91
C LYS A 5 -24.23 -7.02 6.75
N SER A 6 -24.18 -6.11 7.73
CA SER A 6 -24.71 -4.75 7.58
C SER A 6 -23.79 -3.88 6.70
N ILE A 7 -24.27 -2.71 6.28
CA ILE A 7 -23.46 -1.72 5.54
C ILE A 7 -22.23 -1.31 6.38
N GLU A 8 -22.41 -1.01 7.66
CA GLU A 8 -21.34 -0.62 8.58
C GLU A 8 -20.31 -1.75 8.75
N GLN A 9 -20.77 -3.00 8.82
CA GLN A 9 -19.87 -4.16 8.88
C GLN A 9 -19.03 -4.30 7.62
N LEU A 10 -19.60 -4.06 6.45
CA LEU A 10 -18.87 -4.12 5.17
C LEU A 10 -17.87 -2.97 5.02
N ILE A 11 -18.24 -1.75 5.43
CA ILE A 11 -17.30 -0.61 5.47
C ILE A 11 -16.13 -0.93 6.40
N ARG A 12 -16.41 -1.45 7.59
CA ARG A 12 -15.38 -1.83 8.55
C ARG A 12 -14.47 -2.91 8.00
N GLU A 13 -15.03 -4.00 7.47
CA GLU A 13 -14.26 -5.08 6.86
C GLU A 13 -13.37 -4.56 5.73
N LYS A 14 -13.92 -3.74 4.82
CA LYS A 14 -13.16 -3.11 3.75
C LYS A 14 -11.97 -2.31 4.29
N THR A 15 -12.18 -1.53 5.34
CA THR A 15 -11.16 -0.67 5.94
C THR A 15 -10.11 -1.51 6.70
N ASP A 16 -10.54 -2.48 7.50
CA ASP A 16 -9.65 -3.34 8.29
C ASP A 16 -8.72 -4.17 7.38
N ARG A 17 -9.21 -4.60 6.23
CA ARG A 17 -8.40 -5.34 5.24
C ARG A 17 -7.27 -4.51 4.63
N LEU A 18 -7.46 -3.19 4.46
CA LEU A 18 -6.39 -2.31 3.94
C LEU A 18 -5.16 -2.25 4.87
N GLU A 19 -5.33 -2.59 6.13
CA GLU A 19 -4.24 -2.72 7.10
C GLU A 19 -3.78 -4.16 7.26
N SER A 20 -4.72 -5.07 7.53
CA SER A 20 -4.41 -6.45 7.93
C SER A 20 -3.81 -7.31 6.83
N ILE A 21 -4.18 -7.11 5.56
CA ILE A 21 -3.66 -7.92 4.44
C ILE A 21 -2.17 -7.61 4.16
N PRO A 22 -1.75 -6.34 4.00
CA PRO A 22 -0.33 -6.03 3.90
C PRO A 22 0.47 -6.48 5.12
N ASP A 23 -0.04 -6.30 6.34
CA ASP A 23 0.63 -6.71 7.59
C ASP A 23 0.80 -8.24 7.67
N ALA A 24 -0.18 -9.01 7.19
CA ALA A 24 -0.07 -10.47 7.10
C ALA A 24 1.03 -10.91 6.11
N MET A 25 1.13 -10.25 4.96
CA MET A 25 2.23 -10.48 4.01
C MET A 25 3.59 -10.16 4.66
N LEU A 26 3.73 -9.02 5.33
CA LEU A 26 4.96 -8.62 6.00
C LEU A 26 5.40 -9.66 7.04
N SER A 27 4.47 -10.21 7.81
CA SER A 27 4.74 -11.25 8.79
C SER A 27 5.23 -12.56 8.16
N LYS A 28 4.72 -12.92 6.97
CA LYS A 28 5.22 -14.08 6.20
C LYS A 28 6.65 -13.81 5.69
N LEU A 29 6.92 -12.61 5.19
CA LEU A 29 8.24 -12.22 4.69
C LEU A 29 9.30 -12.15 5.80
N GLU A 30 8.95 -11.76 7.01
CA GLU A 30 9.85 -11.80 8.16
C GLU A 30 10.31 -13.23 8.47
N ARG A 31 9.42 -14.21 8.41
CA ARG A 31 9.79 -15.63 8.60
C ARG A 31 10.69 -16.11 7.48
N LEU A 32 10.32 -15.82 6.24
CA LEU A 32 11.10 -16.18 5.06
C LEU A 32 12.54 -15.64 5.10
N GLN A 33 12.76 -14.41 5.57
CA GLN A 33 14.09 -13.84 5.74
C GLN A 33 14.98 -14.68 6.66
N LYS A 34 14.40 -15.20 7.75
CA LYS A 34 15.10 -16.07 8.70
C LYS A 34 15.44 -17.43 8.07
N GLU A 35 14.58 -17.93 7.19
CA GLU A 35 14.79 -19.22 6.48
C GLU A 35 15.81 -19.09 5.34
N ILE A 36 15.88 -17.96 4.66
CA ILE A 36 16.85 -17.70 3.59
C ILE A 36 18.25 -17.39 4.14
N PHE A 37 18.35 -16.88 5.37
CA PHE A 37 19.64 -16.50 5.94
C PHE A 37 20.71 -17.61 5.93
N PRO A 38 20.42 -18.88 6.28
CA PRO A 38 21.40 -19.97 6.14
C PRO A 38 21.96 -20.11 4.72
N VAL A 39 21.14 -19.95 3.70
CA VAL A 39 21.59 -20.00 2.30
C VAL A 39 22.59 -18.88 2.01
N VAL A 40 22.29 -17.67 2.50
CA VAL A 40 23.23 -16.54 2.38
C VAL A 40 24.53 -16.81 3.11
N VAL A 41 24.46 -17.39 4.31
CA VAL A 41 25.63 -17.80 5.11
C VAL A 41 26.51 -18.81 4.35
N ASP A 42 25.92 -19.82 3.75
CA ASP A 42 26.65 -20.85 2.97
C ASP A 42 27.37 -20.17 1.80
N LEU A 43 26.73 -19.26 1.08
CA LEU A 43 27.35 -18.55 -0.03
C LEU A 43 28.55 -17.70 0.39
N ILE A 44 28.43 -16.91 1.47
CA ILE A 44 29.51 -16.03 1.94
C ILE A 44 30.63 -16.83 2.64
N SER A 45 30.34 -18.01 3.19
CA SER A 45 31.32 -18.87 3.85
C SER A 45 32.37 -19.38 2.89
N THR A 46 32.12 -19.40 1.58
CA THR A 46 33.05 -19.75 0.53
C THR A 46 34.14 -18.70 0.25
N LEU A 47 33.99 -17.48 0.80
CA LEU A 47 35.00 -16.43 0.65
C LEU A 47 36.31 -16.81 1.31
N GLN A 48 37.42 -16.73 0.54
CA GLN A 48 38.76 -17.00 1.04
C GLN A 48 39.23 -15.93 1.98
N ARG A 49 39.85 -16.35 3.09
CA ARG A 49 40.32 -15.51 4.19
C ARG A 49 41.79 -15.81 4.49
N ASP A 50 42.49 -14.87 5.09
CA ASP A 50 43.80 -15.11 5.68
C ASP A 50 43.68 -15.77 7.07
N SER A 51 44.83 -15.97 7.75
CA SER A 51 44.90 -16.57 9.09
C SER A 51 44.24 -15.72 10.17
N ASP A 52 44.09 -14.40 9.95
CA ASP A 52 43.54 -13.45 10.88
C ASP A 52 42.04 -13.18 10.65
N GLY A 53 41.49 -13.87 9.62
CA GLY A 53 40.05 -13.83 9.28
C GLY A 53 39.64 -12.66 8.38
N PHE A 54 40.59 -11.99 7.72
CA PHE A 54 40.30 -10.96 6.74
C PHE A 54 40.04 -11.56 5.35
N ILE A 55 39.04 -11.00 4.66
CA ILE A 55 38.66 -11.46 3.30
C ILE A 55 39.74 -11.03 2.33
N LEU A 56 40.31 -11.99 1.58
CA LEU A 56 41.38 -11.72 0.65
C LEU A 56 40.87 -11.06 -0.65
N PHE A 57 41.60 -10.03 -1.10
CA PHE A 57 41.40 -9.46 -2.43
C PHE A 57 41.97 -10.40 -3.48
N LYS A 58 41.13 -11.32 -3.98
CA LYS A 58 41.47 -12.32 -5.00
C LYS A 58 40.40 -12.41 -6.06
N LYS A 59 40.77 -12.78 -7.28
CA LYS A 59 39.86 -13.03 -8.41
C LYS A 59 38.73 -14.00 -8.05
N THR A 60 39.02 -15.02 -7.26
CA THR A 60 38.02 -16.00 -6.79
C THR A 60 36.97 -15.36 -5.92
N ASN A 61 37.34 -14.47 -4.99
CA ASN A 61 36.40 -13.77 -4.14
C ASN A 61 35.56 -12.72 -4.93
N LEU A 62 36.17 -12.04 -5.92
CA LEU A 62 35.45 -11.17 -6.84
C LEU A 62 34.45 -11.97 -7.67
N ALA A 63 34.81 -13.12 -8.21
CA ALA A 63 33.91 -13.99 -8.96
C ALA A 63 32.73 -14.47 -8.08
N ILE A 64 32.97 -14.77 -6.79
CA ILE A 64 31.90 -15.09 -5.82
C ILE A 64 30.95 -13.91 -5.69
N SER A 65 31.46 -12.68 -5.49
CA SER A 65 30.62 -11.50 -5.33
C SER A 65 29.78 -11.18 -6.57
N GLU A 66 30.28 -11.44 -7.77
CA GLU A 66 29.55 -11.29 -9.04
C GLU A 66 28.44 -12.33 -9.20
N ASN A 67 28.70 -13.59 -8.80
CA ASN A 67 27.74 -14.69 -8.92
C ASN A 67 26.69 -14.71 -7.81
N ILE A 68 26.97 -14.13 -6.66
CA ILE A 68 26.09 -14.22 -5.48
C ILE A 68 24.71 -13.60 -5.73
N ARG A 69 24.64 -12.54 -6.53
CA ARG A 69 23.39 -11.90 -6.93
C ARG A 69 22.43 -12.89 -7.60
N SER A 70 22.90 -13.62 -8.61
CA SER A 70 22.07 -14.60 -9.32
C SER A 70 21.67 -15.77 -8.44
N GLN A 71 22.55 -16.21 -7.54
CA GLN A 71 22.27 -17.29 -6.61
C GLN A 71 21.25 -16.88 -5.54
N LEU A 72 21.37 -15.68 -4.99
CA LEU A 72 20.39 -15.13 -4.04
C LEU A 72 19.02 -14.95 -4.69
N ARG A 73 18.98 -14.42 -5.92
CA ARG A 73 17.75 -14.34 -6.69
C ARG A 73 17.11 -15.69 -6.89
N SER A 74 17.90 -16.68 -7.34
CA SER A 74 17.41 -18.05 -7.54
C SER A 74 16.91 -18.67 -6.23
N ALA A 75 17.64 -18.50 -5.14
CA ALA A 75 17.23 -19.02 -3.83
C ALA A 75 15.89 -18.41 -3.39
N LEU A 76 15.70 -17.10 -3.57
CA LEU A 76 14.46 -16.42 -3.22
C LEU A 76 13.29 -16.88 -4.09
N LEU A 77 13.48 -16.96 -5.41
CA LEU A 77 12.44 -17.41 -6.34
C LEU A 77 12.07 -18.90 -6.21
N ASN A 78 12.94 -19.71 -5.66
CA ASN A 78 12.69 -21.14 -5.37
C ASN A 78 12.18 -21.38 -3.94
N SER A 79 12.00 -20.34 -3.13
CA SER A 79 11.43 -20.41 -1.79
C SER A 79 9.92 -20.16 -1.82
N GLU A 80 9.29 -20.09 -0.64
CA GLU A 80 7.89 -19.69 -0.48
C GLU A 80 7.59 -18.24 -0.93
N TYR A 81 8.60 -17.45 -1.32
CA TYR A 81 8.44 -16.05 -1.68
C TYR A 81 7.41 -15.81 -2.79
N VAL A 82 7.48 -16.63 -3.84
CA VAL A 82 6.56 -16.50 -4.99
C VAL A 82 5.12 -16.80 -4.57
N GLU A 83 4.92 -17.77 -3.68
CA GLU A 83 3.61 -18.12 -3.13
C GLU A 83 3.08 -16.99 -2.23
N ILE A 84 3.93 -16.42 -1.36
CA ILE A 84 3.56 -15.27 -0.53
C ILE A 84 3.08 -14.09 -1.37
N VAL A 85 3.77 -13.80 -2.48
CA VAL A 85 3.41 -12.72 -3.41
C VAL A 85 2.10 -13.04 -4.15
N ALA A 86 1.91 -14.30 -4.58
CA ALA A 86 0.69 -14.74 -5.24
C ALA A 86 -0.53 -14.66 -4.29
N ASP A 87 -0.40 -15.18 -3.07
CA ASP A 87 -1.42 -15.07 -2.02
C ASP A 87 -1.83 -13.61 -1.79
N PHE A 88 -0.85 -12.72 -1.65
CA PHE A 88 -1.11 -11.29 -1.48
C PHE A 88 -1.85 -10.70 -2.69
N ALA A 89 -1.45 -11.07 -3.91
CA ALA A 89 -2.11 -10.60 -5.12
C ALA A 89 -3.56 -11.11 -5.23
N ASP A 90 -3.88 -12.31 -4.74
CA ASP A 90 -5.25 -12.84 -4.74
C ASP A 90 -6.19 -12.08 -3.80
N GLU A 91 -5.65 -11.44 -2.76
CA GLU A 91 -6.42 -10.60 -1.85
C GLU A 91 -7.02 -9.35 -2.53
N PHE A 92 -6.51 -8.94 -3.70
CA PHE A 92 -7.10 -7.85 -4.49
C PHE A 92 -8.50 -8.22 -5.01
N ASP A 93 -8.71 -9.46 -5.45
CA ASP A 93 -10.03 -9.94 -5.88
C ASP A 93 -11.00 -10.02 -4.70
N VAL A 94 -10.52 -10.47 -3.53
CA VAL A 94 -11.33 -10.51 -2.32
C VAL A 94 -11.73 -9.10 -1.87
N GLN A 95 -10.80 -8.14 -1.92
CA GLN A 95 -11.07 -6.74 -1.60
C GLN A 95 -12.11 -6.12 -2.54
N ALA A 96 -12.01 -6.38 -3.84
CA ALA A 96 -13.01 -5.97 -4.83
C ALA A 96 -14.38 -6.60 -4.53
N SER A 97 -14.42 -7.89 -4.17
CA SER A 97 -15.66 -8.58 -3.82
C SER A 97 -16.34 -8.00 -2.57
N VAL A 98 -15.57 -7.61 -1.55
CA VAL A 98 -16.10 -6.92 -0.35
C VAL A 98 -16.67 -5.56 -0.74
N THR A 99 -16.00 -4.84 -1.65
CA THR A 99 -16.48 -3.57 -2.19
C THR A 99 -17.79 -3.75 -2.97
N ASP A 100 -17.88 -4.78 -3.82
CA ASP A 100 -19.10 -5.11 -4.56
C ASP A 100 -20.27 -5.47 -3.64
N GLU A 101 -20.01 -6.25 -2.58
CA GLU A 101 -21.05 -6.61 -1.59
C GLU A 101 -21.59 -5.36 -0.88
N TYR A 102 -20.69 -4.45 -0.52
CA TYR A 102 -21.07 -3.15 0.01
C TYR A 102 -21.92 -2.34 -0.98
N LEU A 103 -21.44 -2.20 -2.22
CA LEU A 103 -22.11 -1.38 -3.24
C LEU A 103 -23.50 -1.91 -3.60
N LYS A 104 -23.67 -3.23 -3.72
CA LYS A 104 -24.99 -3.86 -3.93
C LYS A 104 -25.99 -3.53 -2.84
N LYS A 105 -25.54 -3.30 -1.62
CA LYS A 105 -26.41 -2.91 -0.52
C LYS A 105 -26.68 -1.42 -0.45
N ALA A 106 -25.66 -0.62 -0.70
CA ALA A 106 -25.73 0.83 -0.61
C ALA A 106 -26.43 1.48 -1.83
N PHE A 107 -26.33 0.82 -2.99
CA PHE A 107 -26.80 1.27 -4.29
C PHE A 107 -27.50 0.11 -5.01
N PRO A 108 -28.82 0.00 -4.92
CA PRO A 108 -29.56 -1.12 -5.51
C PRO A 108 -29.41 -1.26 -7.04
N GLU A 109 -29.08 -0.17 -7.73
CA GLU A 109 -28.80 -0.11 -9.17
C GLU A 109 -27.40 -0.63 -9.56
N PHE A 110 -26.53 -0.87 -8.59
CA PHE A 110 -25.15 -1.31 -8.86
C PHE A 110 -25.10 -2.71 -9.49
N VAL A 111 -24.35 -2.80 -10.58
CA VAL A 111 -24.04 -4.06 -11.27
C VAL A 111 -22.52 -4.23 -11.30
N ALA A 112 -22.02 -5.29 -10.68
CA ALA A 112 -20.59 -5.61 -10.67
C ALA A 112 -20.07 -5.99 -12.06
N GLY A 113 -18.81 -5.68 -12.35
CA GLY A 113 -18.11 -6.09 -13.57
C GLY A 113 -17.65 -4.94 -14.46
N GLY A 114 -17.30 -5.25 -15.71
CA GLY A 114 -16.82 -4.27 -16.69
C GLY A 114 -15.40 -3.77 -16.41
N ILE A 115 -15.13 -2.48 -16.67
CA ILE A 115 -13.81 -1.83 -16.56
C ILE A 115 -13.21 -1.99 -15.17
N ALA A 116 -14.04 -2.05 -14.14
CA ALA A 116 -13.58 -2.23 -12.75
C ALA A 116 -12.81 -3.56 -12.56
N SER A 117 -13.22 -4.64 -13.23
CA SER A 117 -12.50 -5.92 -13.17
C SER A 117 -11.11 -5.84 -13.80
N ASP A 118 -10.93 -5.03 -14.86
CA ASP A 118 -9.62 -4.82 -15.48
C ASP A 118 -8.67 -4.04 -14.57
N ILE A 119 -9.19 -3.12 -13.75
CA ILE A 119 -8.40 -2.41 -12.72
C ILE A 119 -7.80 -3.41 -11.73
N VAL A 120 -8.61 -4.33 -11.21
CA VAL A 120 -8.13 -5.36 -10.27
C VAL A 120 -7.05 -6.21 -10.92
N LYS A 121 -7.30 -6.72 -12.13
CA LYS A 121 -6.36 -7.54 -12.89
C LYS A 121 -5.03 -6.83 -13.14
N ASN A 122 -5.07 -5.57 -13.55
CA ASN A 122 -3.87 -4.78 -13.81
C ASN A 122 -3.13 -4.46 -12.50
N SER A 123 -3.84 -4.16 -11.42
CA SER A 123 -3.24 -3.92 -10.11
C SER A 123 -2.54 -5.17 -9.55
N LYS A 124 -3.16 -6.35 -9.69
CA LYS A 124 -2.52 -7.63 -9.34
C LYS A 124 -1.22 -7.83 -10.11
N LYS A 125 -1.27 -7.67 -11.44
CA LYS A 125 -0.10 -7.82 -12.31
C LYS A 125 1.01 -6.86 -11.88
N THR A 126 0.68 -5.59 -11.68
CA THR A 126 1.64 -4.56 -11.25
C THR A 126 2.25 -4.89 -9.89
N ALA A 127 1.45 -5.32 -8.92
CA ALA A 127 1.93 -5.72 -7.61
C ALA A 127 2.90 -6.90 -7.71
N ILE A 128 2.55 -7.96 -8.44
CA ILE A 128 3.43 -9.12 -8.66
C ILE A 128 4.76 -8.67 -9.31
N GLU A 129 4.72 -7.85 -10.35
CA GLU A 129 5.93 -7.36 -11.04
C GLU A 129 6.82 -6.54 -10.09
N ILE A 130 6.25 -5.65 -9.29
CA ILE A 130 7.00 -4.84 -8.32
C ILE A 130 7.67 -5.74 -7.27
N PHE A 131 6.93 -6.69 -6.70
CA PHE A 131 7.49 -7.57 -5.68
C PHE A 131 8.54 -8.52 -6.27
N ILE A 132 8.25 -9.17 -7.39
CA ILE A 132 9.20 -10.13 -8.00
C ILE A 132 10.48 -9.44 -8.48
N ASN A 133 10.39 -8.27 -9.11
CA ASN A 133 11.57 -7.58 -9.63
C ASN A 133 12.25 -6.70 -8.56
N GLY A 134 11.47 -5.89 -7.82
CA GLY A 134 12.02 -4.94 -6.86
C GLY A 134 12.74 -5.60 -5.69
N ILE A 135 12.15 -6.64 -5.10
CA ILE A 135 12.77 -7.32 -3.96
C ILE A 135 13.93 -8.19 -4.40
N THR A 136 13.73 -9.01 -5.46
CA THR A 136 14.76 -9.97 -5.85
C THR A 136 16.01 -9.31 -6.39
N ASP A 137 15.88 -8.26 -7.17
CA ASP A 137 17.00 -7.63 -7.85
C ASP A 137 17.56 -6.43 -7.08
N GLU A 138 16.74 -5.43 -6.76
CA GLU A 138 17.24 -4.15 -6.26
C GLU A 138 17.41 -4.10 -4.75
N ALA A 139 16.40 -4.58 -4.00
CA ALA A 139 16.39 -4.41 -2.56
C ALA A 139 17.22 -5.44 -1.82
N PHE A 140 17.22 -6.70 -2.27
CA PHE A 140 17.85 -7.80 -1.56
C PHE A 140 19.17 -8.26 -2.18
N ALA A 141 19.13 -8.80 -3.41
CA ALA A 141 20.30 -9.40 -4.02
C ALA A 141 21.41 -8.38 -4.30
N ASP A 142 21.05 -7.18 -4.79
CA ASP A 142 22.02 -6.11 -5.03
C ASP A 142 22.63 -5.57 -3.74
N ALA A 143 21.83 -5.38 -2.69
CA ALA A 143 22.35 -4.85 -1.43
C ALA A 143 23.41 -5.79 -0.83
N ILE A 144 23.17 -7.11 -0.84
CA ILE A 144 24.10 -8.11 -0.33
C ILE A 144 25.33 -8.21 -1.23
N SER A 145 25.15 -8.29 -2.56
CA SER A 145 26.24 -8.35 -3.52
C SER A 145 27.18 -7.15 -3.43
N LYS A 146 26.64 -5.94 -3.33
CA LYS A 146 27.43 -4.70 -3.12
C LYS A 146 28.23 -4.75 -1.83
N GLN A 147 27.62 -5.21 -0.73
CA GLN A 147 28.31 -5.32 0.55
C GLN A 147 29.47 -6.31 0.51
N ILE A 148 29.29 -7.44 -0.16
CA ILE A 148 30.35 -8.43 -0.33
C ILE A 148 31.47 -7.89 -1.23
N THR A 149 31.13 -7.22 -2.32
CA THR A 149 32.12 -6.57 -3.20
C THR A 149 32.94 -5.54 -2.44
N LEU A 150 32.31 -4.71 -1.62
CA LEU A 150 33.02 -3.74 -0.76
C LEU A 150 33.94 -4.44 0.25
N ALA A 151 33.48 -5.52 0.86
CA ALA A 151 34.28 -6.30 1.82
C ALA A 151 35.50 -6.93 1.17
N VAL A 152 35.38 -7.48 -0.04
CA VAL A 152 36.50 -8.02 -0.81
C VAL A 152 37.49 -6.92 -1.21
N ASN A 153 37.00 -5.79 -1.71
CA ASN A 153 37.85 -4.68 -2.16
C ASN A 153 38.66 -4.04 -1.01
N ASN A 154 38.09 -4.04 0.19
CA ASN A 154 38.69 -3.40 1.37
C ASN A 154 39.44 -4.38 2.28
N ASN A 155 39.58 -5.67 1.90
CA ASN A 155 40.12 -6.69 2.78
C ASN A 155 39.44 -6.68 4.17
N ALA A 156 38.11 -6.58 4.21
CA ALA A 156 37.36 -6.40 5.45
C ALA A 156 37.39 -7.68 6.31
N SER A 157 37.19 -7.53 7.62
CA SER A 157 36.98 -8.68 8.51
C SER A 157 35.75 -9.48 8.07
N PHE A 158 35.91 -10.80 7.98
CA PHE A 158 34.77 -11.69 7.67
C PHE A 158 33.69 -11.59 8.75
N GLN A 159 34.08 -11.47 10.01
CA GLN A 159 33.12 -11.38 11.11
C GLN A 159 32.26 -10.10 11.03
N GLU A 160 32.87 -8.96 10.70
CA GLU A 160 32.13 -7.71 10.51
C GLU A 160 31.24 -7.76 9.27
N THR A 161 31.77 -8.32 8.19
CA THR A 161 30.99 -8.54 6.94
C THR A 161 29.79 -9.43 7.21
N PHE A 162 29.98 -10.54 7.91
CA PHE A 162 28.90 -11.43 8.32
C PHE A 162 27.83 -10.73 9.14
N LYS A 163 28.24 -9.92 10.14
CA LYS A 163 27.32 -9.12 10.97
C LYS A 163 26.49 -8.15 10.13
N THR A 164 27.15 -7.45 9.20
CA THR A 164 26.47 -6.51 8.29
C THR A 164 25.49 -7.22 7.37
N ILE A 165 25.91 -8.36 6.79
CA ILE A 165 25.01 -9.16 5.92
C ILE A 165 23.84 -9.71 6.71
N ARG A 166 24.05 -10.20 7.95
CA ARG A 166 22.98 -10.64 8.82
C ARG A 166 21.96 -9.54 9.04
N GLN A 167 22.42 -8.32 9.33
CA GLN A 167 21.53 -7.15 9.50
C GLN A 167 20.76 -6.81 8.22
N LEU A 168 21.40 -6.90 7.05
CA LEU A 168 20.72 -6.70 5.75
C LEU A 168 19.64 -7.75 5.48
N VAL A 169 19.87 -9.01 5.85
CA VAL A 169 18.95 -10.11 5.54
C VAL A 169 17.84 -10.21 6.58
N VAL A 170 18.21 -10.32 7.85
CA VAL A 170 17.28 -10.64 8.94
C VAL A 170 16.84 -9.39 9.71
N GLY A 171 17.68 -8.35 9.69
CA GLY A 171 17.50 -7.19 10.57
C GLY A 171 18.04 -7.43 11.99
N ASP A 172 17.67 -6.54 12.87
CA ASP A 172 17.91 -6.59 14.32
C ASP A 172 16.75 -5.92 15.08
N ASP A 173 16.90 -5.73 16.39
CA ASP A 173 15.84 -5.15 17.24
C ASP A 173 15.47 -3.69 16.88
N GLN A 174 16.24 -3.02 16.03
CA GLN A 174 16.04 -1.63 15.65
C GLN A 174 15.72 -1.45 14.16
N VAL A 175 16.16 -2.37 13.31
CA VAL A 175 16.08 -2.24 11.86
C VAL A 175 15.67 -3.56 11.22
N ASP A 176 14.58 -3.55 10.47
CA ASP A 176 14.11 -4.70 9.71
C ASP A 176 15.08 -5.10 8.57
N GLY A 177 15.06 -6.36 8.16
CA GLY A 177 15.79 -6.82 6.99
C GLY A 177 15.28 -6.17 5.69
N LYS A 178 16.11 -6.19 4.65
CA LYS A 178 15.85 -5.46 3.39
C LYS A 178 14.56 -5.87 2.68
N ILE A 179 14.23 -7.15 2.68
CA ILE A 179 12.97 -7.63 2.07
C ILE A 179 11.77 -6.98 2.78
N GLN A 180 11.79 -6.98 4.11
CA GLN A 180 10.72 -6.42 4.92
C GLN A 180 10.64 -4.90 4.78
N GLN A 181 11.78 -4.18 4.81
CA GLN A 181 11.81 -2.74 4.59
C GLN A 181 11.17 -2.34 3.26
N TYR A 182 11.52 -3.03 2.17
CA TYR A 182 10.97 -2.75 0.86
C TYR A 182 9.47 -3.09 0.80
N ALA A 183 9.10 -4.26 1.31
CA ALA A 183 7.72 -4.69 1.33
C ALA A 183 6.83 -3.75 2.15
N GLN A 184 7.30 -3.23 3.29
CA GLN A 184 6.59 -2.22 4.08
C GLN A 184 6.29 -0.94 3.28
N GLN A 185 7.21 -0.54 2.39
CA GLN A 185 7.00 0.65 1.55
C GLN A 185 5.95 0.43 0.47
N VAL A 186 5.87 -0.75 -0.12
CA VAL A 186 5.06 -0.98 -1.32
C VAL A 186 3.76 -1.75 -1.09
N ALA A 187 3.70 -2.67 -0.10
CA ALA A 187 2.52 -3.51 0.09
C ALA A 187 1.26 -2.70 0.40
N HIS A 188 1.34 -1.81 1.38
CA HIS A 188 0.22 -0.95 1.75
C HIS A 188 -0.20 -0.02 0.61
N ASP A 189 0.77 0.57 -0.11
CA ASP A 189 0.47 1.48 -1.21
C ASP A 189 -0.20 0.75 -2.37
N GLN A 190 0.33 -0.40 -2.80
CA GLN A 190 -0.24 -1.18 -3.91
C GLN A 190 -1.66 -1.63 -3.59
N PHE A 191 -1.90 -2.15 -2.38
CA PHE A 191 -3.22 -2.64 -1.99
C PHE A 191 -4.24 -1.49 -1.85
N ALA A 192 -3.86 -0.40 -1.18
CA ALA A 192 -4.74 0.76 -0.98
C ALA A 192 -5.01 1.54 -2.28
N LEU A 193 -4.02 1.69 -3.16
CA LEU A 193 -4.21 2.33 -4.46
C LEU A 193 -5.15 1.51 -5.36
N ALA A 194 -5.01 0.19 -5.38
CA ALA A 194 -5.89 -0.69 -6.14
C ALA A 194 -7.34 -0.60 -5.65
N ASP A 195 -7.57 -0.67 -4.33
CA ASP A 195 -8.89 -0.53 -3.74
C ASP A 195 -9.54 0.81 -4.07
N ARG A 196 -8.78 1.90 -3.95
CA ARG A 196 -9.30 3.24 -4.26
C ARG A 196 -9.53 3.44 -5.76
N ALA A 197 -8.67 2.91 -6.63
CA ALA A 197 -8.87 2.97 -8.08
C ALA A 197 -10.15 2.22 -8.49
N TYR A 198 -10.34 1.02 -7.93
CA TYR A 198 -11.56 0.25 -8.13
C TYR A 198 -12.79 1.01 -7.64
N THR A 199 -12.76 1.49 -6.41
CA THR A 199 -13.87 2.23 -5.79
C THR A 199 -14.17 3.53 -6.53
N SER A 200 -13.16 4.27 -6.99
CA SER A 200 -13.32 5.51 -7.78
C SER A 200 -14.02 5.23 -9.10
N GLN A 201 -13.59 4.20 -9.84
CA GLN A 201 -14.18 3.84 -11.12
C GLN A 201 -15.66 3.43 -10.99
N VAL A 202 -15.98 2.64 -9.97
CA VAL A 202 -17.37 2.27 -9.70
C VAL A 202 -18.19 3.47 -9.24
N SER A 203 -17.62 4.37 -8.45
CA SER A 203 -18.27 5.61 -8.02
C SER A 203 -18.64 6.52 -9.19
N GLU A 204 -17.79 6.59 -10.21
CA GLU A 204 -18.08 7.32 -11.46
C GLU A 204 -19.26 6.68 -12.22
N GLN A 205 -19.29 5.34 -12.34
CA GLN A 205 -20.39 4.62 -12.98
C GLN A 205 -21.73 4.81 -12.26
N LEU A 206 -21.71 4.92 -10.94
CA LEU A 206 -22.87 5.18 -10.08
C LEU A 206 -23.25 6.67 -10.00
N GLU A 207 -22.49 7.56 -10.64
CA GLU A 207 -22.64 9.00 -10.48
C GLU A 207 -22.71 9.43 -9.00
N ALA A 208 -21.92 8.76 -8.15
CA ALA A 208 -21.92 8.96 -6.72
C ALA A 208 -21.47 10.39 -6.36
N LYS A 209 -22.25 11.06 -5.52
CA LYS A 209 -22.00 12.46 -5.13
C LYS A 209 -21.48 12.62 -3.71
N TRP A 210 -21.77 11.66 -2.85
CA TRP A 210 -21.41 11.70 -1.44
C TRP A 210 -20.45 10.60 -1.08
N PHE A 211 -19.47 10.91 -0.25
CA PHE A 211 -18.40 10.03 0.13
C PHE A 211 -18.12 10.07 1.62
N PHE A 212 -17.71 8.94 2.16
CA PHE A 212 -17.22 8.79 3.52
C PHE A 212 -15.71 8.52 3.47
N TYR A 213 -14.93 9.40 4.10
CA TYR A 213 -13.48 9.21 4.25
C TYR A 213 -13.25 8.32 5.46
N SER A 214 -13.10 7.02 5.24
CA SER A 214 -13.00 6.01 6.30
C SER A 214 -11.55 5.76 6.70
N GLY A 215 -11.35 5.20 7.90
CA GLY A 215 -10.06 4.73 8.37
C GLY A 215 -9.84 5.00 9.84
N SER A 216 -8.83 4.33 10.39
CA SER A 216 -8.39 4.51 11.77
C SER A 216 -7.28 5.56 11.86
N GLU A 217 -7.26 6.30 12.95
CA GLU A 217 -6.15 7.18 13.27
C GLU A 217 -5.08 6.37 14.00
N ILE A 218 -3.86 6.39 13.46
CA ILE A 218 -2.68 5.74 14.05
C ILE A 218 -1.65 6.81 14.41
N LYS A 219 -0.65 6.46 15.21
CA LYS A 219 0.41 7.40 15.67
C LYS A 219 1.10 8.18 14.53
N THR A 220 1.17 7.57 13.33
CA THR A 220 1.79 8.16 12.13
C THR A 220 0.78 8.74 11.15
N THR A 221 -0.50 8.85 11.51
CA THR A 221 -1.52 9.45 10.65
C THR A 221 -1.15 10.90 10.34
N ARG A 222 -1.09 11.21 9.04
CA ARG A 222 -0.74 12.56 8.59
C ARG A 222 -1.88 13.53 8.87
N PRO A 223 -1.56 14.81 9.10
CA PRO A 223 -2.57 15.85 9.31
C PRO A 223 -3.65 15.88 8.23
N PHE A 224 -3.29 15.68 6.96
CA PHE A 224 -4.26 15.61 5.86
C PHE A 224 -5.34 14.55 6.11
N CYS A 225 -4.95 13.34 6.50
CA CYS A 225 -5.89 12.25 6.80
C CYS A 225 -6.61 12.47 8.14
N GLY A 226 -5.88 12.90 9.17
CA GLY A 226 -6.45 13.15 10.50
C GLY A 226 -7.57 14.19 10.50
N GLU A 227 -7.46 15.24 9.67
CA GLU A 227 -8.54 16.22 9.52
C GLU A 227 -9.80 15.66 8.85
N ARG A 228 -9.66 14.59 8.06
CA ARG A 228 -10.70 14.08 7.15
C ARG A 228 -11.32 12.78 7.58
N HIS A 229 -10.62 11.93 8.32
CA HIS A 229 -11.09 10.59 8.65
C HIS A 229 -12.42 10.60 9.40
N ASN A 230 -13.23 9.58 9.13
CA ASN A 230 -14.57 9.40 9.71
C ASN A 230 -15.54 10.57 9.48
N LYS A 231 -15.38 11.26 8.34
CA LYS A 231 -16.27 12.37 7.94
C LYS A 231 -16.84 12.16 6.54
N TYR A 232 -17.98 12.84 6.31
CA TYR A 232 -18.69 12.81 5.04
C TYR A 232 -18.37 14.04 4.23
N TYR A 233 -18.23 13.86 2.91
CA TYR A 233 -17.88 14.92 1.97
C TYR A 233 -18.70 14.82 0.69
N PHE A 234 -19.01 15.97 0.12
CA PHE A 234 -19.52 16.04 -1.24
C PHE A 234 -18.36 15.95 -2.24
N TYR A 235 -18.55 15.34 -3.41
CA TYR A 235 -17.46 15.09 -4.36
C TYR A 235 -16.67 16.36 -4.71
N LYS A 236 -17.34 17.54 -4.83
CA LYS A 236 -16.67 18.82 -5.11
C LYS A 236 -15.71 19.28 -4.01
N GLU A 237 -15.97 18.92 -2.77
CA GLU A 237 -15.02 19.19 -1.68
C GLU A 237 -13.74 18.36 -1.88
N ILE A 238 -13.88 17.10 -2.31
CA ILE A 238 -12.75 16.20 -2.58
C ILE A 238 -11.98 16.68 -3.82
N GLU A 239 -12.65 17.05 -4.90
CA GLU A 239 -12.04 17.65 -6.08
C GLU A 239 -11.24 18.91 -5.74
N ALA A 240 -11.80 19.77 -4.87
CA ALA A 240 -11.14 20.97 -4.41
C ALA A 240 -9.81 20.68 -3.70
N TRP A 241 -9.71 19.59 -2.90
CA TRP A 241 -8.44 19.18 -2.32
C TRP A 241 -7.42 18.78 -3.38
N GLY A 242 -7.84 18.03 -4.39
CA GLY A 242 -6.99 17.66 -5.53
C GLY A 242 -6.41 18.87 -6.25
N ASN A 243 -7.21 19.92 -6.41
CA ASN A 243 -6.81 21.20 -7.00
C ASN A 243 -6.04 22.12 -6.02
N GLY A 244 -5.66 21.61 -4.85
CA GLY A 244 -4.89 22.37 -3.88
C GLY A 244 -5.70 23.42 -3.11
N GLN A 245 -7.03 23.32 -3.14
CA GLN A 245 -7.94 24.28 -2.47
C GLN A 245 -8.33 23.78 -1.09
N LYS A 246 -8.51 24.70 -0.17
CA LYS A 246 -9.08 24.41 1.16
C LYS A 246 -10.59 24.33 1.07
N THR A 247 -11.15 23.40 1.81
CA THR A 247 -12.58 23.37 2.11
C THR A 247 -12.83 23.70 3.58
N GLN A 248 -14.09 23.98 3.95
CA GLN A 248 -14.42 24.51 5.28
C GLN A 248 -13.88 23.65 6.43
N GLY A 249 -13.27 24.32 7.38
CA GLY A 249 -12.77 23.72 8.62
C GLY A 249 -11.51 22.87 8.47
N LEU A 250 -10.92 22.81 7.26
CA LEU A 250 -9.70 22.06 7.00
C LEU A 250 -8.52 23.02 6.81
N SER A 251 -7.36 22.65 7.38
CA SER A 251 -6.11 23.41 7.26
C SER A 251 -5.32 23.07 6.02
N LEU A 252 -5.52 21.85 5.49
CA LEU A 252 -4.84 21.33 4.30
C LEU A 252 -5.82 21.15 3.12
N PRO A 253 -5.37 21.27 1.86
CA PRO A 253 -4.01 21.56 1.41
C PRO A 253 -3.42 22.87 1.91
N GLN A 254 -2.10 22.97 1.98
CA GLN A 254 -1.42 24.23 2.30
C GLN A 254 -1.67 25.29 1.21
N LYS A 255 -1.23 26.52 1.44
CA LYS A 255 -1.44 27.65 0.53
C LYS A 255 -0.89 27.40 -0.89
N ASN A 256 0.13 26.56 -1.01
CA ASN A 256 0.72 26.12 -2.29
C ASN A 256 0.04 24.87 -2.89
N GLY A 257 -1.04 24.39 -2.29
CA GLY A 257 -1.75 23.18 -2.74
C GLY A 257 -1.11 21.85 -2.34
N ASP A 258 -0.21 21.85 -1.36
CA ASP A 258 0.59 20.70 -0.97
C ASP A 258 0.27 20.17 0.43
N TRP A 259 0.68 18.94 0.70
CA TRP A 259 0.70 18.29 2.03
C TRP A 259 1.76 17.18 2.05
N SER A 260 2.18 16.79 3.24
CA SER A 260 3.19 15.74 3.41
C SER A 260 2.73 14.40 2.83
N GLY A 261 3.53 13.82 1.94
CA GLY A 261 3.29 12.53 1.28
C GLY A 261 2.33 12.59 0.10
N LYS A 262 1.91 13.78 -0.36
CA LYS A 262 1.12 13.93 -1.59
C LYS A 262 1.82 13.21 -2.76
N ILE A 263 1.06 12.45 -3.53
CA ILE A 263 1.55 11.85 -4.77
C ILE A 263 1.63 12.95 -5.84
N GLU A 264 2.75 13.04 -6.54
CA GLU A 264 2.93 13.96 -7.65
C GLU A 264 1.84 13.76 -8.72
N GLY A 265 1.33 14.84 -9.31
CA GLY A 265 0.24 14.77 -10.28
C GLY A 265 -1.15 14.62 -9.67
N THR A 266 -1.30 14.66 -8.32
CA THR A 266 -2.63 14.66 -7.69
C THR A 266 -3.41 15.94 -8.06
N ASN A 267 -4.58 15.73 -8.65
CA ASN A 267 -5.52 16.76 -9.13
C ASN A 267 -6.97 16.34 -8.81
N GLU A 268 -7.99 17.10 -9.29
CA GLU A 268 -9.40 16.84 -9.01
C GLU A 268 -9.88 15.44 -9.39
N LYS A 269 -9.29 14.80 -10.39
CA LYS A 269 -9.66 13.45 -10.83
C LYS A 269 -8.93 12.38 -10.04
N THR A 270 -7.62 12.56 -9.84
CA THR A 270 -6.76 11.55 -9.22
C THR A 270 -6.81 11.55 -7.70
N ILE A 271 -7.39 12.58 -7.06
CA ILE A 271 -7.52 12.66 -5.60
C ILE A 271 -8.33 11.50 -5.01
N PHE A 272 -9.32 10.97 -5.70
CA PHE A 272 -10.12 9.83 -5.24
C PHE A 272 -9.30 8.54 -5.14
N THR A 273 -8.30 8.38 -5.98
CA THR A 273 -7.35 7.26 -5.93
C THR A 273 -6.16 7.57 -5.03
N ASN A 274 -5.59 8.78 -5.12
CA ASN A 274 -4.39 9.14 -4.38
C ASN A 274 -4.67 9.45 -2.91
N ALA A 275 -5.87 9.93 -2.57
CA ALA A 275 -6.29 10.29 -1.21
C ALA A 275 -5.23 11.13 -0.45
N GLY A 276 -4.78 10.70 0.72
CA GLY A 276 -3.74 11.36 1.50
C GLY A 276 -2.31 11.17 0.97
N GLY A 277 -2.12 10.43 -0.14
CA GLY A 277 -0.82 10.20 -0.77
C GLY A 277 -0.16 8.87 -0.39
N TRP A 278 1.17 8.81 -0.50
CA TRP A 278 1.95 7.60 -0.18
C TRP A 278 1.68 7.10 1.25
N ASN A 279 1.57 5.79 1.42
CA ASN A 279 1.22 5.14 2.69
C ASN A 279 -0.12 5.60 3.30
N CYS A 280 -1.04 6.13 2.48
CA CYS A 280 -2.40 6.45 2.92
C CYS A 280 -3.27 5.18 2.89
N ARG A 281 -3.76 4.77 4.06
CA ARG A 281 -4.61 3.58 4.24
C ARG A 281 -6.10 3.90 4.28
N HIS A 282 -6.47 5.18 4.10
CA HIS A 282 -7.86 5.65 4.19
C HIS A 282 -8.56 5.49 2.84
N PRO A 283 -9.62 4.68 2.73
CA PRO A 283 -10.48 4.64 1.56
C PRO A 283 -11.44 5.83 1.51
N ILE A 284 -11.81 6.23 0.29
CA ILE A 284 -12.88 7.18 0.01
C ILE A 284 -14.06 6.37 -0.53
N ILE A 285 -15.07 6.19 0.29
CA ILE A 285 -16.17 5.24 0.05
C ILE A 285 -17.40 6.01 -0.40
N PRO A 286 -18.01 5.70 -1.58
CA PRO A 286 -19.26 6.33 -2.01
C PRO A 286 -20.40 5.93 -1.07
N VAL A 287 -21.23 6.86 -0.71
CA VAL A 287 -22.37 6.64 0.19
C VAL A 287 -23.66 7.27 -0.36
N SER A 288 -24.79 6.68 0.00
CA SER A 288 -26.08 7.31 -0.28
C SER A 288 -26.25 8.60 0.53
N ILE A 289 -26.89 9.62 -0.06
CA ILE A 289 -27.21 10.87 0.63
C ILE A 289 -28.03 10.64 1.92
N PHE A 290 -28.81 9.57 1.99
CA PHE A 290 -29.67 9.26 3.14
C PHE A 290 -28.90 8.85 4.41
N VAL A 291 -27.61 8.52 4.31
CA VAL A 291 -26.74 8.24 5.46
C VAL A 291 -25.84 9.42 5.83
N VAL A 292 -25.87 10.49 5.03
CA VAL A 292 -25.06 11.70 5.28
C VAL A 292 -25.74 12.56 6.36
N PRO A 293 -25.00 13.01 7.39
CA PRO A 293 -25.54 13.90 8.41
C PRO A 293 -26.13 15.20 7.81
N LYS A 294 -27.30 15.62 8.30
CA LYS A 294 -28.02 16.80 7.77
C LYS A 294 -27.17 18.08 7.79
N GLU A 295 -26.37 18.25 8.82
CA GLU A 295 -25.46 19.39 8.96
C GLU A 295 -24.42 19.45 7.84
N VAL A 296 -23.95 18.29 7.36
CA VAL A 296 -23.02 18.21 6.22
C VAL A 296 -23.72 18.59 4.92
N ILE A 297 -24.95 18.12 4.72
CA ILE A 297 -25.77 18.46 3.55
C ILE A 297 -26.06 19.95 3.54
N GLN A 298 -26.56 20.52 4.66
CA GLN A 298 -26.88 21.93 4.80
C GLN A 298 -25.65 22.82 4.59
N ARG A 299 -24.47 22.41 5.09
CA ARG A 299 -23.19 23.09 4.83
C ARG A 299 -22.93 23.19 3.32
N ASN A 300 -23.04 22.08 2.59
CA ASN A 300 -22.77 22.05 1.17
C ASN A 300 -23.81 22.84 0.33
N ILE A 301 -25.06 22.90 0.79
CA ILE A 301 -26.09 23.79 0.19
C ILE A 301 -25.70 25.25 0.41
N LYS A 302 -25.35 25.65 1.63
CA LYS A 302 -24.94 27.01 1.97
C LYS A 302 -23.72 27.49 1.19
N GLU A 303 -22.77 26.59 0.91
CA GLU A 303 -21.57 26.88 0.14
C GLU A 303 -21.80 26.86 -1.37
N GLY A 304 -22.97 26.46 -1.83
CA GLY A 304 -23.32 26.38 -3.24
C GLY A 304 -22.70 25.17 -3.97
N TYR A 305 -22.12 24.20 -3.24
CA TYR A 305 -21.63 22.96 -3.82
C TYR A 305 -22.77 22.00 -4.22
N PHE A 306 -23.85 21.95 -3.43
CA PHE A 306 -24.96 21.04 -3.63
C PHE A 306 -26.29 21.79 -3.73
N LYS A 307 -27.11 21.40 -4.71
CA LYS A 307 -28.48 21.82 -4.87
C LYS A 307 -29.40 20.61 -4.82
N PRO A 308 -30.13 20.39 -3.73
CA PRO A 308 -31.02 19.23 -3.61
C PRO A 308 -32.19 19.31 -4.58
N SER A 309 -32.68 18.18 -5.04
CA SER A 309 -33.95 18.04 -5.75
C SER A 309 -35.12 18.20 -4.80
N GLU A 310 -36.35 18.45 -5.31
CA GLU A 310 -37.58 18.51 -4.51
C GLU A 310 -37.83 17.22 -3.73
N PHE A 311 -37.48 16.06 -4.31
CA PHE A 311 -37.56 14.75 -3.66
C PHE A 311 -36.60 14.69 -2.46
N GLU A 312 -35.32 15.06 -2.64
CA GLU A 312 -34.31 15.05 -1.57
C GLU A 312 -34.71 16.04 -0.43
N ILE A 313 -35.24 17.23 -0.75
CA ILE A 313 -35.74 18.18 0.26
C ILE A 313 -36.83 17.54 1.12
N LYS A 314 -37.78 16.86 0.47
CA LYS A 314 -38.91 16.22 1.17
C LYS A 314 -38.43 15.04 2.03
N GLU A 315 -37.68 14.12 1.47
CA GLU A 315 -37.26 12.90 2.17
C GLU A 315 -36.24 13.16 3.29
N LEU A 316 -35.36 14.15 3.12
CA LEU A 316 -34.38 14.53 4.12
C LEU A 316 -34.87 15.56 5.11
N GLY A 317 -36.00 16.22 4.84
CA GLY A 317 -36.55 17.28 5.68
C GLY A 317 -35.59 18.48 5.80
N LEU A 318 -35.03 18.90 4.64
CA LEU A 318 -34.07 20.01 4.51
C LEU A 318 -34.77 21.37 4.49
#